data_e08b35fc4bbaae4d95a8dbdc1399f59a
#
_entry.id   e08b35fc4bbaae4d95a8dbdc1399f59a
#
_cell.length_a   1.000
_cell.length_b   1.000
_cell.length_c   1.000
_cell.angle_alpha   90.00
_cell.angle_beta   90.00
_cell.angle_gamma   90.00
#
_symmetry.space_group_name_H-M   'P 1'
#
loop_
_entity.id
_entity.type
_entity.pdbx_description
1 polymer ?
#
loop_
_entity_poly.entity_id
_entity_poly.type
_entity_poly.pdbx_seq_one_letter_code
_entity_poly.pdbx_strand_id
1 'polypeptide(L)'
;MSFRIRLTHPAAPLAAAPSHARRGNSRCGAGLVRNLLRGMVCAVLTVQMLTGCARSTPQEPVQWDLSPEAQRTYATLLLDQSIRGDDKEGVLEAVKLLLTLENRPQPFIDAAAWLMLNRETSEARSLLEQAVKRVPGDLGLHLLLAETWLEQGDNEQALKILKEYRKQRPDSELVQQELGILYVKTGHFKDADKVFSALPQRLRTSFVRYAHAQALVGLKQPHRAIQQLRLAVQE
;
A
#
# COMPACT_ATOMS: atom_id res chain seq x y z
N MET A 1 11.65 12.66 9.53
CA MET A 1 10.41 12.72 10.34
C MET A 1 9.32 12.00 9.58
N SER A 2 9.04 10.80 10.02
CA SER A 2 8.05 9.92 9.37
C SER A 2 6.64 10.41 9.65
N PHE A 3 5.86 10.58 8.61
CA PHE A 3 4.44 10.89 8.70
C PHE A 3 3.71 9.65 9.24
N ARG A 4 3.36 9.65 10.53
CA ARG A 4 2.46 8.65 11.11
C ARG A 4 1.01 9.09 10.88
N ILE A 5 0.37 8.51 9.88
CA ILE A 5 -1.08 8.52 9.79
C ILE A 5 -1.59 7.64 10.96
N ARG A 6 -2.24 8.24 11.94
CA ARG A 6 -2.94 7.50 13.03
C ARG A 6 -4.21 6.90 12.45
N LEU A 7 -4.16 5.61 12.16
CA LEU A 7 -5.37 4.81 12.03
C LEU A 7 -5.81 4.41 13.44
N THR A 8 -6.83 5.07 13.97
CA THR A 8 -7.50 4.66 15.22
C THR A 8 -8.62 3.70 14.86
N HIS A 9 -8.39 2.39 15.07
CA HIS A 9 -9.46 1.42 15.21
C HIS A 9 -9.27 0.64 16.51
N PRO A 10 -10.37 0.39 17.27
CA PRO A 10 -10.28 -0.31 18.54
C PRO A 10 -10.08 -1.82 18.34
N ALA A 11 -9.12 -2.37 19.05
CA ALA A 11 -8.83 -3.80 19.11
C ALA A 11 -9.94 -4.54 19.86
N ALA A 12 -10.46 -5.61 19.28
CA ALA A 12 -11.28 -6.61 19.96
C ALA A 12 -10.36 -7.72 20.53
N PRO A 13 -10.69 -8.32 21.68
CA PRO A 13 -9.79 -9.23 22.40
C PRO A 13 -9.78 -10.64 21.80
N LEU A 14 -8.56 -11.18 21.69
CA LEU A 14 -8.27 -12.56 21.33
C LEU A 14 -8.75 -13.52 22.42
N ALA A 15 -9.57 -14.50 22.04
CA ALA A 15 -9.95 -15.63 22.88
C ALA A 15 -8.85 -16.72 22.78
N ALA A 16 -8.47 -17.25 23.95
CA ALA A 16 -7.44 -18.25 24.14
C ALA A 16 -7.87 -19.65 23.67
N ALA A 17 -6.96 -20.39 23.04
CA ALA A 17 -7.11 -21.81 22.72
C ALA A 17 -6.60 -22.70 23.88
N PRO A 18 -7.25 -23.84 24.17
CA PRO A 18 -6.79 -24.76 25.22
C PRO A 18 -5.77 -25.78 24.68
N SER A 19 -4.75 -25.97 25.48
CA SER A 19 -3.75 -27.01 25.39
C SER A 19 -4.31 -28.37 25.79
N HIS A 20 -4.05 -29.45 25.06
CA HIS A 20 -4.15 -30.81 25.58
C HIS A 20 -2.90 -31.64 25.33
N ALA A 21 -2.51 -32.26 26.44
CA ALA A 21 -1.29 -32.95 26.76
C ALA A 21 -1.16 -34.35 26.14
N ARG A 22 0.10 -34.76 26.06
CA ARG A 22 0.63 -36.13 25.88
C ARG A 22 0.06 -37.15 26.82
N ARG A 23 0.00 -38.42 26.34
CA ARG A 23 0.50 -39.59 27.08
C ARG A 23 0.75 -40.78 26.13
N GLY A 24 1.95 -41.32 26.20
CA GLY A 24 2.35 -42.56 25.57
C GLY A 24 1.93 -43.76 26.43
N ASN A 25 1.98 -44.91 25.86
CA ASN A 25 2.65 -46.07 26.48
C ASN A 25 2.82 -47.25 25.48
N SER A 26 3.94 -47.88 25.64
CA SER A 26 4.48 -49.08 25.03
C SER A 26 3.72 -50.35 25.44
N ARG A 27 3.71 -51.38 24.59
CA ARG A 27 4.00 -52.78 24.98
C ARG A 27 4.16 -53.68 23.74
N CYS A 28 5.28 -54.38 23.73
CA CYS A 28 5.64 -55.51 22.84
C CYS A 28 4.85 -56.78 23.13
N GLY A 29 4.69 -57.62 22.13
CA GLY A 29 4.75 -59.04 22.31
C GLY A 29 3.67 -59.87 21.63
N ALA A 30 4.11 -60.84 20.86
CA ALA A 30 3.48 -62.11 20.49
C ALA A 30 2.57 -62.18 19.27
N GLY A 31 2.99 -62.91 18.26
CA GLY A 31 2.08 -63.55 17.31
C GLY A 31 2.60 -63.82 15.89
N LEU A 32 3.62 -64.70 15.75
CA LEU A 32 4.27 -65.02 14.46
C LEU A 32 3.43 -65.87 13.48
N VAL A 33 2.20 -66.23 13.78
CA VAL A 33 1.39 -67.15 12.96
C VAL A 33 0.17 -66.48 12.31
N ARG A 34 -0.07 -65.21 12.58
CA ARG A 34 -1.20 -64.45 12.00
C ARG A 34 -0.80 -63.64 10.76
N ASN A 35 0.46 -63.74 10.30
CA ASN A 35 1.01 -62.80 9.29
C ASN A 35 0.86 -63.27 7.83
N LEU A 36 0.54 -64.53 7.55
CA LEU A 36 0.41 -65.00 6.17
C LEU A 36 -0.98 -64.73 5.55
N LEU A 37 -2.04 -64.68 6.35
CA LEU A 37 -3.39 -64.33 5.84
C LEU A 37 -3.61 -62.80 5.80
N ARG A 38 -2.89 -62.06 6.59
CA ARG A 38 -2.96 -60.59 6.54
C ARG A 38 -2.19 -59.96 5.35
N GLY A 39 -1.17 -60.64 4.84
CA GLY A 39 -0.37 -60.21 3.70
C GLY A 39 -1.18 -60.17 2.39
N MET A 40 -2.07 -61.11 2.18
CA MET A 40 -2.88 -61.16 0.97
C MET A 40 -4.02 -60.15 0.95
N VAL A 41 -4.63 -59.89 2.11
CA VAL A 41 -5.69 -58.85 2.22
C VAL A 41 -5.12 -57.44 2.14
N CYS A 42 -3.94 -57.22 2.70
CA CYS A 42 -3.25 -55.91 2.58
C CYS A 42 -2.79 -55.65 1.12
N ALA A 43 -2.33 -56.67 0.39
CA ALA A 43 -1.90 -56.48 -1.00
C ALA A 43 -3.06 -56.11 -1.94
N VAL A 44 -4.27 -56.66 -1.73
CA VAL A 44 -5.46 -56.28 -2.50
C VAL A 44 -5.98 -54.90 -2.14
N LEU A 45 -5.93 -54.52 -0.85
CA LEU A 45 -6.32 -53.18 -0.40
C LEU A 45 -5.32 -52.08 -0.81
N THR A 46 -4.02 -52.38 -0.88
CA THR A 46 -3.03 -51.41 -1.36
C THR A 46 -3.09 -51.22 -2.87
N VAL A 47 -3.45 -52.20 -3.66
CA VAL A 47 -3.68 -52.03 -5.10
C VAL A 47 -4.93 -51.18 -5.36
N GLN A 48 -5.99 -51.32 -4.55
CA GLN A 48 -7.17 -50.45 -4.66
C GLN A 48 -6.96 -49.02 -4.20
N MET A 49 -6.03 -48.80 -3.25
CA MET A 49 -5.65 -47.44 -2.82
C MET A 49 -4.72 -46.74 -3.83
N LEU A 50 -3.96 -47.50 -4.64
CA LEU A 50 -3.11 -46.92 -5.69
C LEU A 50 -3.85 -46.58 -6.99
N THR A 51 -5.04 -47.13 -7.22
CA THR A 51 -5.90 -46.73 -8.35
C THR A 51 -6.88 -45.60 -8.00
N GLY A 52 -6.97 -45.25 -6.70
CA GLY A 52 -7.83 -44.17 -6.19
C GLY A 52 -7.18 -42.81 -6.07
N CYS A 53 -5.91 -42.66 -6.45
CA CYS A 53 -5.38 -41.33 -6.79
C CYS A 53 -6.01 -40.94 -8.13
N ALA A 54 -7.28 -40.51 -8.07
CA ALA A 54 -7.82 -39.67 -9.10
C ALA A 54 -6.79 -38.57 -9.31
N ARG A 55 -6.10 -38.59 -10.46
CA ARG A 55 -5.45 -37.40 -10.97
C ARG A 55 -6.51 -36.33 -10.85
N SER A 56 -6.36 -35.45 -9.87
CA SER A 56 -7.03 -34.17 -9.93
C SER A 56 -6.52 -33.58 -11.25
N THR A 57 -7.34 -33.73 -12.31
CA THR A 57 -7.16 -32.90 -13.49
C THR A 57 -6.99 -31.50 -12.92
N PRO A 58 -5.95 -30.75 -13.35
CA PRO A 58 -5.89 -29.37 -12.99
C PRO A 58 -7.27 -28.81 -13.31
N GLN A 59 -8.03 -28.43 -12.28
CA GLN A 59 -9.29 -27.72 -12.54
C GLN A 59 -8.86 -26.52 -13.35
N GLU A 60 -9.27 -26.50 -14.62
CA GLU A 60 -9.17 -25.28 -15.39
C GLU A 60 -9.74 -24.18 -14.50
N PRO A 61 -9.01 -23.06 -14.34
CA PRO A 61 -9.51 -21.98 -13.50
C PRO A 61 -10.92 -21.68 -13.95
N VAL A 62 -11.89 -21.84 -13.06
CA VAL A 62 -13.30 -21.59 -13.35
C VAL A 62 -13.34 -20.16 -13.84
N GLN A 63 -13.53 -20.01 -15.14
CA GLN A 63 -13.63 -18.72 -15.80
C GLN A 63 -15.01 -18.18 -15.43
N TRP A 64 -15.05 -17.49 -14.26
CA TRP A 64 -16.27 -16.81 -13.84
C TRP A 64 -16.50 -15.69 -14.84
N ASP A 65 -17.54 -15.84 -15.65
CA ASP A 65 -18.05 -14.77 -16.53
C ASP A 65 -18.78 -13.74 -15.64
N LEU A 66 -17.99 -13.09 -14.78
CA LEU A 66 -18.48 -12.08 -13.88
C LEU A 66 -18.69 -10.77 -14.66
N SER A 67 -19.83 -10.13 -14.42
CA SER A 67 -20.01 -8.77 -14.94
C SER A 67 -18.86 -7.86 -14.50
N PRO A 68 -18.52 -6.80 -15.26
CA PRO A 68 -17.46 -5.87 -14.90
C PRO A 68 -17.62 -5.27 -13.49
N GLU A 69 -18.85 -5.09 -13.04
CA GLU A 69 -19.19 -4.60 -11.71
C GLU A 69 -18.85 -5.64 -10.62
N ALA A 70 -19.20 -6.91 -10.85
CA ALA A 70 -18.85 -8.00 -9.94
C ALA A 70 -17.33 -8.22 -9.88
N GLN A 71 -16.63 -8.12 -11.01
CA GLN A 71 -15.16 -8.18 -11.07
C GLN A 71 -14.52 -7.03 -10.27
N ARG A 72 -15.04 -5.82 -10.38
CA ARG A 72 -14.59 -4.65 -9.60
C ARG A 72 -14.78 -4.87 -8.11
N THR A 73 -15.97 -5.35 -7.72
CA THR A 73 -16.28 -5.65 -6.32
C THR A 73 -15.34 -6.70 -5.76
N TYR A 74 -15.13 -7.80 -6.50
CA TYR A 74 -14.18 -8.85 -6.14
C TYR A 74 -12.76 -8.28 -5.95
N ALA A 75 -12.26 -7.52 -6.92
CA ALA A 75 -10.92 -6.96 -6.85
C ALA A 75 -10.75 -5.97 -5.68
N THR A 76 -11.80 -5.19 -5.35
CA THR A 76 -11.78 -4.29 -4.20
C THR A 76 -11.76 -5.06 -2.87
N LEU A 77 -12.55 -6.13 -2.74
CA LEU A 77 -12.55 -6.99 -1.56
C LEU A 77 -11.23 -7.74 -1.42
N LEU A 78 -10.68 -8.25 -2.52
CA LEU A 78 -9.37 -8.90 -2.55
C LEU A 78 -8.28 -7.93 -2.05
N LEU A 79 -8.28 -6.68 -2.51
CA LEU A 79 -7.34 -5.66 -2.06
C LEU A 79 -7.45 -5.41 -0.55
N ASP A 80 -8.66 -5.20 -0.02
CA ASP A 80 -8.88 -4.95 1.41
C ASP A 80 -8.43 -6.15 2.27
N GLN A 81 -8.77 -7.37 1.85
CA GLN A 81 -8.38 -8.59 2.53
C GLN A 81 -6.85 -8.78 2.50
N SER A 82 -6.21 -8.55 1.37
CA SER A 82 -4.77 -8.73 1.18
C SER A 82 -3.97 -7.70 1.97
N ILE A 83 -4.42 -6.44 2.01
CA ILE A 83 -3.82 -5.39 2.86
C ILE A 83 -3.89 -5.79 4.34
N ARG A 84 -5.04 -6.29 4.82
CA ARG A 84 -5.20 -6.73 6.22
C ARG A 84 -4.42 -7.99 6.55
N GLY A 85 -4.26 -8.88 5.57
CA GLY A 85 -3.53 -10.15 5.69
C GLY A 85 -2.03 -10.03 5.47
N ASP A 86 -1.53 -8.84 5.15
CA ASP A 86 -0.12 -8.58 4.77
C ASP A 86 0.34 -9.47 3.59
N ASP A 87 -0.58 -9.66 2.62
CA ASP A 87 -0.39 -10.52 1.43
C ASP A 87 -0.02 -9.65 0.22
N LYS A 88 1.27 -9.59 -0.11
CA LYS A 88 1.81 -8.81 -1.24
C LYS A 88 1.26 -9.29 -2.57
N GLU A 89 1.26 -10.60 -2.79
CA GLU A 89 0.80 -11.21 -4.03
C GLU A 89 -0.67 -10.86 -4.29
N GLY A 90 -1.50 -10.98 -3.27
CA GLY A 90 -2.91 -10.62 -3.35
C GLY A 90 -3.14 -9.13 -3.61
N VAL A 91 -2.35 -8.24 -3.02
CA VAL A 91 -2.39 -6.79 -3.33
C VAL A 91 -2.05 -6.53 -4.79
N LEU A 92 -0.99 -7.14 -5.33
CA LEU A 92 -0.57 -6.95 -6.72
C LEU A 92 -1.60 -7.53 -7.71
N GLU A 93 -2.21 -8.68 -7.39
CA GLU A 93 -3.28 -9.27 -8.19
C GLU A 93 -4.52 -8.35 -8.22
N ALA A 94 -4.97 -7.91 -7.06
CA ALA A 94 -6.11 -6.99 -6.95
C ALA A 94 -5.91 -5.70 -7.74
N VAL A 95 -4.73 -5.09 -7.61
CA VAL A 95 -4.37 -3.87 -8.34
C VAL A 95 -4.37 -4.09 -9.85
N LYS A 96 -3.84 -5.21 -10.34
CA LYS A 96 -3.83 -5.55 -11.78
C LYS A 96 -5.25 -5.61 -12.34
N LEU A 97 -6.19 -6.17 -11.61
CA LEU A 97 -7.61 -6.19 -11.98
C LEU A 97 -8.20 -4.77 -11.95
N LEU A 98 -7.96 -4.02 -10.87
CA LEU A 98 -8.49 -2.66 -10.69
C LEU A 98 -7.97 -1.68 -11.75
N LEU A 99 -6.74 -1.82 -12.21
CA LEU A 99 -6.18 -0.99 -13.30
C LEU A 99 -6.98 -1.08 -14.61
N THR A 100 -7.73 -2.17 -14.83
CA THR A 100 -8.59 -2.31 -16.01
C THR A 100 -10.03 -1.86 -15.77
N LEU A 101 -10.51 -1.91 -14.52
CA LEU A 101 -11.92 -1.79 -14.16
C LEU A 101 -12.26 -0.50 -13.43
N GLU A 102 -11.30 0.11 -12.73
CA GLU A 102 -11.56 1.22 -11.80
C GLU A 102 -11.03 2.55 -12.33
N ASN A 103 -11.79 3.62 -12.10
CA ASN A 103 -11.42 5.00 -12.41
C ASN A 103 -11.37 5.87 -11.15
N ARG A 104 -11.65 5.32 -9.97
CA ARG A 104 -11.51 6.04 -8.70
C ARG A 104 -10.07 5.92 -8.21
N PRO A 105 -9.48 7.00 -7.67
CA PRO A 105 -8.08 6.98 -7.23
C PRO A 105 -7.84 6.16 -5.96
N GLN A 106 -8.85 6.06 -5.07
CA GLN A 106 -8.69 5.56 -3.72
C GLN A 106 -8.07 4.15 -3.63
N PRO A 107 -8.52 3.12 -4.38
CA PRO A 107 -7.91 1.80 -4.31
C PRO A 107 -6.42 1.78 -4.67
N PHE A 108 -6.01 2.64 -5.61
CA PHE A 108 -4.59 2.76 -6.01
C PHE A 108 -3.78 3.49 -4.94
N ILE A 109 -4.37 4.49 -4.28
CA ILE A 109 -3.75 5.20 -3.16
C ILE A 109 -3.52 4.23 -1.99
N ASP A 110 -4.53 3.43 -1.62
CA ASP A 110 -4.46 2.49 -0.52
C ASP A 110 -3.40 1.41 -0.78
N ALA A 111 -3.40 0.83 -1.98
CA ALA A 111 -2.41 -0.16 -2.38
C ALA A 111 -0.99 0.40 -2.43
N ALA A 112 -0.81 1.60 -3.01
CA ALA A 112 0.50 2.25 -3.07
C ALA A 112 1.03 2.61 -1.69
N ALA A 113 0.18 3.15 -0.81
CA ALA A 113 0.55 3.48 0.57
C ALA A 113 0.97 2.22 1.34
N TRP A 114 0.25 1.11 1.18
CA TRP A 114 0.62 -0.17 1.79
C TRP A 114 1.97 -0.68 1.26
N LEU A 115 2.19 -0.65 -0.06
CA LEU A 115 3.46 -1.05 -0.67
C LEU A 115 4.64 -0.20 -0.15
N MET A 116 4.46 1.12 -0.04
CA MET A 116 5.48 2.02 0.49
C MET A 116 5.78 1.73 1.98
N LEU A 117 4.77 1.44 2.79
CA LEU A 117 4.96 1.06 4.20
C LEU A 117 5.76 -0.23 4.34
N ASN A 118 5.58 -1.18 3.42
CA ASN A 118 6.30 -2.44 3.37
C ASN A 118 7.65 -2.35 2.61
N ARG A 119 8.09 -1.14 2.26
CA ARG A 119 9.35 -0.86 1.55
C ARG A 119 9.41 -1.40 0.12
N GLU A 120 8.27 -1.70 -0.47
CA GLU A 120 8.10 -2.14 -1.86
C GLU A 120 7.95 -0.91 -2.77
N THR A 121 8.90 0.03 -2.66
CA THR A 121 8.81 1.34 -3.33
C THR A 121 8.85 1.24 -4.87
N SER A 122 9.50 0.22 -5.42
CA SER A 122 9.53 -0.03 -6.87
C SER A 122 8.16 -0.46 -7.41
N GLU A 123 7.48 -1.35 -6.71
CA GLU A 123 6.13 -1.82 -7.05
C GLU A 123 5.11 -0.70 -6.88
N ALA A 124 5.20 0.05 -5.76
CA ALA A 124 4.37 1.22 -5.53
C ALA A 124 4.49 2.23 -6.68
N ARG A 125 5.72 2.52 -7.15
CA ARG A 125 5.96 3.41 -8.28
C ARG A 125 5.34 2.88 -9.56
N SER A 126 5.60 1.63 -9.91
CA SER A 126 5.03 1.01 -11.12
C SER A 126 3.51 1.07 -11.12
N LEU A 127 2.88 0.82 -9.97
CA LEU A 127 1.45 0.99 -9.79
C LEU A 127 1.01 2.45 -10.01
N LEU A 128 1.67 3.39 -9.34
CA LEU A 128 1.30 4.81 -9.39
C LEU A 128 1.48 5.41 -10.78
N GLU A 129 2.51 5.02 -11.53
CA GLU A 129 2.69 5.43 -12.93
C GLU A 129 1.55 4.98 -13.85
N GLN A 130 0.99 3.80 -13.58
CA GLN A 130 -0.18 3.30 -14.31
C GLN A 130 -1.46 4.00 -13.83
N ALA A 131 -1.62 4.17 -12.52
CA ALA A 131 -2.78 4.81 -11.92
C ALA A 131 -2.90 6.29 -12.35
N VAL A 132 -1.80 7.05 -12.42
CA VAL A 132 -1.77 8.43 -12.91
C VAL A 132 -2.21 8.52 -14.38
N LYS A 133 -1.85 7.55 -15.23
CA LYS A 133 -2.34 7.49 -16.61
C LYS A 133 -3.84 7.22 -16.68
N ARG A 134 -4.35 6.43 -15.74
CA ARG A 134 -5.75 6.06 -15.66
C ARG A 134 -6.62 7.18 -15.09
N VAL A 135 -6.11 7.86 -14.04
CA VAL A 135 -6.80 8.95 -13.32
C VAL A 135 -5.90 10.19 -13.25
N PRO A 136 -5.64 10.85 -14.38
CA PRO A 136 -4.64 11.93 -14.46
C PRO A 136 -5.04 13.19 -13.68
N GLY A 137 -6.30 13.28 -13.29
CA GLY A 137 -6.84 14.45 -12.55
C GLY A 137 -6.66 14.40 -11.04
N ASP A 138 -6.16 13.30 -10.48
CA ASP A 138 -6.02 13.14 -9.03
C ASP A 138 -4.65 13.60 -8.52
N LEU A 139 -4.66 14.57 -7.61
CA LEU A 139 -3.44 15.10 -7.00
C LEU A 139 -2.77 14.11 -6.06
N GLY A 140 -3.57 13.31 -5.32
CA GLY A 140 -3.05 12.33 -4.36
C GLY A 140 -2.15 11.30 -5.02
N LEU A 141 -2.54 10.78 -6.19
CA LEU A 141 -1.71 9.85 -6.97
C LEU A 141 -0.40 10.50 -7.40
N HIS A 142 -0.42 11.75 -7.84
CA HIS A 142 0.81 12.46 -8.25
C HIS A 142 1.72 12.76 -7.05
N LEU A 143 1.14 13.06 -5.88
CA LEU A 143 1.92 13.26 -4.65
C LEU A 143 2.60 11.97 -4.20
N LEU A 144 1.88 10.85 -4.18
CA LEU A 144 2.47 9.55 -3.83
C LEU A 144 3.55 9.15 -4.83
N LEU A 145 3.32 9.36 -6.13
CA LEU A 145 4.34 9.09 -7.14
C LEU A 145 5.59 9.94 -6.93
N ALA A 146 5.44 11.23 -6.62
CA ALA A 146 6.57 12.09 -6.29
C ALA A 146 7.30 11.62 -5.02
N GLU A 147 6.57 11.14 -3.99
CA GLU A 147 7.16 10.60 -2.76
C GLU A 147 8.02 9.36 -3.04
N THR A 148 7.60 8.45 -3.95
CA THR A 148 8.43 7.29 -4.32
C THR A 148 9.77 7.68 -4.95
N TRP A 149 9.82 8.80 -5.66
CA TRP A 149 11.07 9.34 -6.21
C TRP A 149 11.94 10.01 -5.14
N LEU A 150 11.30 10.71 -4.17
CA LEU A 150 12.02 11.29 -3.02
C LEU A 150 12.67 10.21 -2.16
N GLU A 151 12.00 9.09 -1.92
CA GLU A 151 12.58 7.97 -1.17
C GLU A 151 13.82 7.38 -1.83
N GLN A 152 13.95 7.50 -3.15
CA GLN A 152 15.15 7.10 -3.89
C GLN A 152 16.20 8.22 -4.01
N GLY A 153 15.89 9.41 -3.52
CA GLY A 153 16.77 10.57 -3.60
C GLY A 153 16.72 11.31 -4.94
N ASP A 154 15.82 10.91 -5.86
CA ASP A 154 15.63 11.61 -7.14
C ASP A 154 14.66 12.80 -7.00
N ASN A 155 15.19 13.87 -6.43
CA ASN A 155 14.45 15.11 -6.19
C ASN A 155 13.95 15.76 -7.49
N GLU A 156 14.69 15.63 -8.57
CA GLU A 156 14.36 16.24 -9.85
C GLU A 156 13.12 15.59 -10.49
N GLN A 157 13.03 14.26 -10.46
CA GLN A 157 11.85 13.55 -10.95
C GLN A 157 10.62 13.86 -10.10
N ALA A 158 10.77 13.90 -8.78
CA ALA A 158 9.67 14.29 -7.90
C ALA A 158 9.13 15.69 -8.23
N LEU A 159 10.00 16.66 -8.40
CA LEU A 159 9.63 18.04 -8.79
C LEU A 159 8.98 18.09 -10.18
N LYS A 160 9.48 17.31 -11.14
CA LYS A 160 8.96 17.23 -12.50
C LYS A 160 7.51 16.79 -12.51
N ILE A 161 7.16 15.76 -11.74
CA ILE A 161 5.79 15.24 -11.65
C ILE A 161 4.80 16.33 -11.23
N LEU A 162 5.07 17.05 -10.13
CA LEU A 162 4.15 18.10 -9.67
C LEU A 162 4.17 19.34 -10.55
N LYS A 163 5.30 19.71 -11.16
CA LYS A 163 5.37 20.79 -12.13
C LYS A 163 4.53 20.49 -13.38
N GLU A 164 4.54 19.25 -13.86
CA GLU A 164 3.71 18.83 -14.99
C GLU A 164 2.21 18.80 -14.64
N TYR A 165 1.87 18.28 -13.47
CA TYR A 165 0.49 18.33 -12.96
C TYR A 165 -0.02 19.79 -12.84
N ARG A 166 0.81 20.70 -12.32
CA ARG A 166 0.49 22.13 -12.22
C ARG A 166 0.22 22.78 -13.57
N LYS A 167 0.93 22.40 -14.65
CA LYS A 167 0.66 22.93 -16.00
C LYS A 167 -0.76 22.63 -16.48
N GLN A 168 -1.29 21.48 -16.09
CA GLN A 168 -2.67 21.10 -16.42
C GLN A 168 -3.70 21.80 -15.55
N ARG A 169 -3.31 22.29 -14.36
CA ARG A 169 -4.17 22.94 -13.36
C ARG A 169 -3.51 24.18 -12.76
N PRO A 170 -3.28 25.21 -13.56
CA PRO A 170 -2.50 26.40 -13.15
C PRO A 170 -3.16 27.16 -12.00
N ASP A 171 -4.48 27.15 -11.91
CA ASP A 171 -5.27 27.87 -10.91
C ASP A 171 -5.48 27.08 -9.60
N SER A 172 -4.96 25.85 -9.51
CA SER A 172 -5.12 25.06 -8.30
C SER A 172 -4.16 25.54 -7.21
N GLU A 173 -4.70 26.26 -6.25
CA GLU A 173 -3.96 26.74 -5.07
C GLU A 173 -3.39 25.60 -4.23
N LEU A 174 -4.11 24.47 -4.16
CA LEU A 174 -3.65 23.28 -3.46
C LEU A 174 -2.39 22.70 -4.12
N VAL A 175 -2.34 22.64 -5.44
CA VAL A 175 -1.13 22.20 -6.16
C VAL A 175 0.05 23.13 -5.90
N GLN A 176 -0.20 24.44 -5.79
CA GLN A 176 0.85 25.42 -5.46
C GLN A 176 1.36 25.19 -4.04
N GLN A 177 0.47 24.93 -3.08
CA GLN A 177 0.83 24.60 -1.71
C GLN A 177 1.72 23.35 -1.65
N GLU A 178 1.30 22.25 -2.29
CA GLU A 178 2.03 21.00 -2.31
C GLU A 178 3.41 21.14 -3.01
N LEU A 179 3.45 21.91 -4.10
CA LEU A 179 4.72 22.21 -4.76
C LEU A 179 5.67 23.02 -3.84
N GLY A 180 5.14 23.96 -3.06
CA GLY A 180 5.92 24.67 -2.04
C GLY A 180 6.52 23.74 -0.98
N ILE A 181 5.73 22.79 -0.51
CA ILE A 181 6.18 21.76 0.44
C ILE A 181 7.27 20.88 -0.18
N LEU A 182 7.06 20.45 -1.42
CA LEU A 182 8.05 19.65 -2.15
C LEU A 182 9.36 20.42 -2.37
N TYR A 183 9.31 21.71 -2.66
CA TYR A 183 10.50 22.54 -2.75
C TYR A 183 11.29 22.60 -1.42
N VAL A 184 10.60 22.60 -0.28
CA VAL A 184 11.28 22.51 1.03
C VAL A 184 11.99 21.17 1.20
N LYS A 185 11.28 20.07 0.91
CA LYS A 185 11.81 18.71 0.99
C LYS A 185 13.06 18.51 0.11
N THR A 186 13.09 19.16 -1.04
CA THR A 186 14.16 19.05 -2.04
C THR A 186 15.26 20.13 -1.91
N GLY A 187 15.16 21.01 -0.90
CA GLY A 187 16.16 22.05 -0.64
C GLY A 187 16.07 23.28 -1.57
N HIS A 188 15.03 23.39 -2.40
CA HIS A 188 14.78 24.54 -3.27
C HIS A 188 14.11 25.69 -2.50
N PHE A 189 14.78 26.18 -1.45
CA PHE A 189 14.21 27.11 -0.47
C PHE A 189 13.76 28.46 -1.06
N LYS A 190 14.45 28.96 -2.10
CA LYS A 190 14.05 30.22 -2.78
C LYS A 190 12.70 30.06 -3.49
N ASP A 191 12.50 28.93 -4.15
CA ASP A 191 11.24 28.66 -4.86
C ASP A 191 10.11 28.38 -3.85
N ALA A 192 10.42 27.70 -2.75
CA ALA A 192 9.47 27.51 -1.65
C ALA A 192 9.00 28.86 -1.04
N ASP A 193 9.93 29.77 -0.70
CA ASP A 193 9.59 31.11 -0.16
C ASP A 193 8.72 31.89 -1.13
N LYS A 194 9.04 31.86 -2.44
CA LYS A 194 8.24 32.51 -3.48
C LYS A 194 6.82 31.96 -3.53
N VAL A 195 6.67 30.66 -3.50
CA VAL A 195 5.36 30.00 -3.56
C VAL A 195 4.54 30.33 -2.30
N PHE A 196 5.10 30.12 -1.11
CA PHE A 196 4.37 30.34 0.15
C PHE A 196 4.00 31.83 0.36
N SER A 197 4.86 32.74 -0.08
CA SER A 197 4.57 34.17 0.00
C SER A 197 3.41 34.58 -0.93
N ALA A 198 3.20 33.87 -2.02
CA ALA A 198 2.11 34.12 -2.97
C ALA A 198 0.78 33.44 -2.58
N LEU A 199 0.80 32.46 -1.65
CA LEU A 199 -0.43 31.78 -1.23
C LEU A 199 -1.41 32.74 -0.53
N PRO A 200 -2.71 32.63 -0.79
CA PRO A 200 -3.73 33.37 -0.06
C PRO A 200 -3.76 33.00 1.43
N GLN A 201 -4.19 33.93 2.28
CA GLN A 201 -4.18 33.78 3.75
C GLN A 201 -4.91 32.53 4.22
N ARG A 202 -6.04 32.17 3.60
CA ARG A 202 -6.85 30.98 3.95
C ARG A 202 -6.12 29.65 3.81
N LEU A 203 -5.05 29.60 3.00
CA LEU A 203 -4.23 28.40 2.80
C LEU A 203 -2.96 28.39 3.64
N ARG A 204 -2.67 29.47 4.37
CA ARG A 204 -1.49 29.57 5.24
C ARG A 204 -1.79 28.95 6.61
N THR A 205 -2.20 27.69 6.62
CA THR A 205 -2.43 26.91 7.83
C THR A 205 -1.13 26.81 8.68
N SER A 206 -1.26 26.42 9.94
CA SER A 206 -0.09 26.22 10.84
C SER A 206 0.96 25.31 10.21
N PHE A 207 0.55 24.28 9.47
CA PHE A 207 1.45 23.38 8.75
C PHE A 207 2.19 24.08 7.60
N VAL A 208 1.49 24.89 6.78
CA VAL A 208 2.11 25.67 5.69
C VAL A 208 3.06 26.72 6.23
N ARG A 209 2.70 27.40 7.32
CA ARG A 209 3.59 28.36 8.00
C ARG A 209 4.84 27.70 8.54
N TYR A 210 4.72 26.50 9.09
CA TYR A 210 5.87 25.70 9.53
C TYR A 210 6.78 25.35 8.35
N ALA A 211 6.23 24.86 7.24
CA ALA A 211 7.00 24.56 6.03
C ALA A 211 7.68 25.82 5.46
N HIS A 212 6.98 26.97 5.46
CA HIS A 212 7.56 28.26 5.06
C HIS A 212 8.72 28.67 5.98
N ALA A 213 8.56 28.51 7.29
CA ALA A 213 9.64 28.77 8.24
C ALA A 213 10.86 27.89 7.98
N GLN A 214 10.69 26.62 7.65
CA GLN A 214 11.80 25.74 7.26
C GLN A 214 12.54 26.26 6.01
N ALA A 215 11.79 26.72 4.98
CA ALA A 215 12.39 27.35 3.81
C ALA A 215 13.22 28.59 4.19
N LEU A 216 12.69 29.46 5.06
CA LEU A 216 13.35 30.67 5.52
C LEU A 216 14.60 30.39 6.35
N VAL A 217 14.60 29.31 7.14
CA VAL A 217 15.80 28.82 7.84
C VAL A 217 16.86 28.39 6.82
N GLY A 218 16.48 27.64 5.80
CA GLY A 218 17.36 27.24 4.70
C GLY A 218 17.94 28.43 3.93
N LEU A 219 17.22 29.55 3.86
CA LEU A 219 17.65 30.82 3.28
C LEU A 219 18.47 31.68 4.25
N LYS A 220 18.73 31.21 5.47
CA LYS A 220 19.42 31.98 6.52
C LYS A 220 18.69 33.26 6.92
N GLN A 221 17.35 33.23 6.94
CA GLN A 221 16.49 34.36 7.33
C GLN A 221 15.73 34.07 8.64
N PRO A 222 16.42 33.97 9.79
CA PRO A 222 15.83 33.49 11.05
C PRO A 222 14.71 34.41 11.58
N HIS A 223 14.81 35.69 11.39
CA HIS A 223 13.79 36.64 11.86
C HIS A 223 12.43 36.39 11.17
N ARG A 224 12.46 36.21 9.84
CA ARG A 224 11.23 35.86 9.08
C ARG A 224 10.67 34.47 9.45
N ALA A 225 11.58 33.51 9.68
CA ALA A 225 11.18 32.16 10.11
C ALA A 225 10.46 32.21 11.47
N ILE A 226 11.00 32.92 12.46
CA ILE A 226 10.38 33.10 13.78
C ILE A 226 8.99 33.76 13.64
N GLN A 227 8.85 34.73 12.77
CA GLN A 227 7.55 35.37 12.52
C GLN A 227 6.52 34.35 12.00
N GLN A 228 6.88 33.49 11.04
CA GLN A 228 5.98 32.44 10.55
C GLN A 228 5.62 31.42 11.63
N LEU A 229 6.60 31.01 12.45
CA LEU A 229 6.34 30.08 13.56
C LEU A 229 5.41 30.67 14.63
N ARG A 230 5.57 31.96 14.98
CA ARG A 230 4.67 32.62 15.90
C ARG A 230 3.23 32.63 15.38
N LEU A 231 3.03 32.92 14.09
CA LEU A 231 1.72 32.88 13.47
C LEU A 231 1.13 31.47 13.43
N ALA A 232 1.97 30.44 13.26
CA ALA A 232 1.54 29.04 13.27
C ALA A 232 1.02 28.55 14.63
N VAL A 233 1.46 29.15 15.73
CA VAL A 233 1.03 28.78 17.10
C VAL A 233 -0.22 29.54 17.54
N GLN A 234 -0.55 30.68 16.87
CA GLN A 234 -1.71 31.51 17.20
C GLN A 234 -3.01 31.05 16.49
N GLU A 235 -2.93 30.11 15.56
CA GLU A 235 -4.06 29.48 14.89
C GLU A 235 -4.53 28.21 15.60
#